data_2fc4919b09626160070d80b102f9f5f5
#
_entry.id   2fc4919b09626160070d80b102f9f5f5
#
_cell.length_a   1.000
_cell.length_b   1.000
_cell.length_c   1.000
_cell.angle_alpha   90.00
_cell.angle_beta   90.00
_cell.angle_gamma   90.00
#
_symmetry.space_group_name_H-M   'P 1'
#
loop_
_entity.id
_entity.type
_entity.pdbx_description
1 polymer ?
#
loop_
_entity_poly.entity_id
_entity_poly.type
_entity_poly.pdbx_seq_one_letter_code
_entity_poly.pdbx_strand_id
1 'polypeptide(L)'
;DPKYEVDYGAGTFTLKGVQIRYKDAQDYETTIKTDLVFSTPKMNFSGRGQVQEFMRYALIADRQINIGAQNVTVDGSVYAGADGIYASTGGNGTIKGKTVLTRGDIVTESGSDLTVGDGSSSIWAENIRTSSAGTNGASSIHMNGNMYVADDLELAGRGSSVTLQGNYYGYNFQKNYGAQDPDSAKKAEFSSAMMVNGKSSHLDIKGLNYLLLAGRTFISR
;
A
#
# COMPACT_ATOMS: atom_id res chain seq x y z
N ASP A 1 9.54 -8.75 35.02
CA ASP A 1 8.81 -7.55 34.55
C ASP A 1 9.76 -6.69 33.74
N PRO A 2 9.46 -6.39 32.49
CA PRO A 2 10.25 -5.44 31.74
C PRO A 2 10.13 -4.07 32.43
N LYS A 3 11.24 -3.60 32.95
CA LYS A 3 11.31 -2.23 33.47
C LYS A 3 11.46 -1.29 32.30
N TYR A 4 10.62 -0.31 32.21
CA TYR A 4 10.74 0.75 31.22
C TYR A 4 10.77 2.13 31.91
N GLU A 5 11.38 3.06 31.25
CA GLU A 5 11.48 4.45 31.68
C GLU A 5 11.10 5.35 30.51
N VAL A 6 10.30 6.38 30.79
CA VAL A 6 9.90 7.37 29.78
C VAL A 6 10.41 8.72 30.25
N ASP A 7 11.27 9.35 29.47
CA ASP A 7 11.68 10.73 29.66
C ASP A 7 10.97 11.63 28.64
N TYR A 8 9.93 12.30 29.10
CA TYR A 8 9.16 13.21 28.25
C TYR A 8 9.97 14.47 27.87
N GLY A 9 10.93 14.88 28.69
CA GLY A 9 11.79 16.03 28.41
C GLY A 9 12.81 15.76 27.33
N ALA A 10 13.43 14.58 27.37
CA ALA A 10 14.36 14.11 26.34
C ALA A 10 13.64 13.49 25.14
N GLY A 11 12.37 13.13 25.27
CA GLY A 11 11.62 12.39 24.25
C GLY A 11 12.18 10.98 24.05
N THR A 12 12.55 10.30 25.14
CA THR A 12 13.11 8.95 25.07
C THR A 12 12.25 7.94 25.82
N PHE A 13 12.19 6.74 25.27
CA PHE A 13 11.62 5.55 25.90
C PHE A 13 12.74 4.50 26.01
N THR A 14 13.01 4.05 27.22
CA THR A 14 14.09 3.11 27.52
C THR A 14 13.51 1.80 28.06
N LEU A 15 13.82 0.68 27.41
CA LEU A 15 13.61 -0.65 27.94
C LEU A 15 14.86 -1.06 28.73
N LYS A 16 14.73 -1.24 30.04
CA LYS A 16 15.84 -1.58 30.93
C LYS A 16 16.13 -3.06 31.00
N GLY A 17 17.40 -3.41 30.93
CA GLY A 17 17.88 -4.76 31.18
C GLY A 17 17.40 -5.80 30.17
N VAL A 18 17.19 -5.41 28.92
CA VAL A 18 16.81 -6.33 27.84
C VAL A 18 17.90 -7.39 27.66
N GLN A 19 17.50 -8.64 27.65
CA GLN A 19 18.37 -9.77 27.36
C GLN A 19 18.19 -10.21 25.93
N ILE A 20 19.25 -10.11 25.14
CA ILE A 20 19.31 -10.63 23.78
C ILE A 20 20.14 -11.90 23.81
N ARG A 21 19.49 -13.01 23.47
CA ARG A 21 20.18 -14.32 23.33
C ARG A 21 20.39 -14.60 21.86
N TYR A 22 21.61 -14.91 21.54
CA TYR A 22 22.03 -15.35 20.21
C TYR A 22 22.62 -16.74 20.30
N LYS A 23 22.21 -17.63 19.41
CA LYS A 23 22.76 -18.97 19.25
C LYS A 23 23.40 -19.04 17.87
N ASP A 24 24.67 -19.40 17.83
CA ASP A 24 25.37 -19.57 16.55
C ASP A 24 25.09 -20.96 15.92
N ALA A 25 25.64 -21.18 14.74
CA ALA A 25 25.46 -22.45 14.02
C ALA A 25 26.08 -23.66 14.71
N GLN A 26 26.95 -23.46 15.70
CA GLN A 26 27.59 -24.47 16.52
C GLN A 26 26.91 -24.65 17.89
N ASP A 27 25.72 -24.05 18.06
CA ASP A 27 24.94 -24.13 19.29
C ASP A 27 25.52 -23.39 20.51
N TYR A 28 26.56 -22.57 20.31
CA TYR A 28 27.04 -21.69 21.39
C TYR A 28 26.08 -20.55 21.62
N GLU A 29 25.65 -20.41 22.87
CA GLU A 29 24.73 -19.35 23.28
C GLU A 29 25.47 -18.19 23.89
N THR A 30 25.23 -17.00 23.36
CA THR A 30 25.71 -15.74 23.91
C THR A 30 24.53 -14.90 24.36
N THR A 31 24.62 -14.38 25.58
CA THR A 31 23.59 -13.49 26.14
C THR A 31 24.18 -12.11 26.36
N ILE A 32 23.58 -11.12 25.72
CA ILE A 32 23.89 -9.70 25.93
C ILE A 32 22.78 -9.10 26.78
N LYS A 33 23.15 -8.38 27.83
CA LYS A 33 22.19 -7.62 28.63
C LYS A 33 22.46 -6.14 28.43
N THR A 34 21.45 -5.41 27.96
CA THR A 34 21.58 -3.99 27.62
C THR A 34 20.27 -3.24 27.82
N ASP A 35 20.38 -1.93 27.92
CA ASP A 35 19.20 -1.06 27.83
C ASP A 35 19.01 -0.64 26.37
N LEU A 36 17.77 -0.75 25.88
CA LEU A 36 17.40 -0.27 24.56
C LEU A 36 16.74 1.10 24.67
N VAL A 37 17.40 2.10 24.14
CA VAL A 37 16.89 3.47 24.16
C VAL A 37 16.29 3.81 22.80
N PHE A 38 15.01 4.13 22.80
CA PHE A 38 14.30 4.62 21.62
C PHE A 38 14.09 6.13 21.80
N SER A 39 14.54 6.91 20.85
CA SER A 39 14.25 8.33 20.80
C SER A 39 13.01 8.57 19.96
N THR A 40 12.04 9.27 20.53
CA THR A 40 10.97 9.84 19.71
C THR A 40 11.52 11.09 19.01
N PRO A 41 11.18 11.33 17.74
CA PRO A 41 11.54 12.59 17.12
C PRO A 41 10.93 13.72 17.96
N LYS A 42 11.76 14.65 18.43
CA LYS A 42 11.28 15.82 19.18
C LYS A 42 10.34 16.59 18.28
N MET A 43 9.06 16.61 18.62
CA MET A 43 8.11 17.51 17.99
C MET A 43 8.41 18.93 18.48
N ASN A 44 9.16 19.67 17.70
CA ASN A 44 9.43 21.06 18.00
C ASN A 44 8.29 21.91 17.47
N PHE A 45 7.34 22.24 18.33
CA PHE A 45 6.23 23.15 18.05
C PHE A 45 6.60 24.63 18.11
N SER A 46 7.86 24.96 18.42
CA SER A 46 8.32 26.36 18.32
C SER A 46 8.31 26.76 16.85
N GLY A 47 7.54 27.77 16.47
CA GLY A 47 7.19 28.18 15.09
C GLY A 47 8.34 28.56 14.15
N ARG A 48 9.53 28.01 14.34
CA ARG A 48 10.70 28.03 13.48
C ARG A 48 11.25 26.63 13.18
N GLY A 49 10.57 25.55 13.61
CA GLY A 49 10.93 24.18 13.33
C GLY A 49 10.59 23.78 11.91
N GLN A 50 11.32 22.82 11.37
CA GLN A 50 10.92 22.16 10.12
C GLN A 50 9.54 21.52 10.31
N VAL A 51 8.66 21.71 9.33
CA VAL A 51 7.36 21.03 9.30
C VAL A 51 7.60 19.53 9.39
N GLN A 52 7.00 18.88 10.37
CA GLN A 52 7.10 17.42 10.50
C GLN A 52 6.57 16.76 9.23
N GLU A 53 7.18 15.66 8.81
CA GLU A 53 6.84 15.00 7.54
C GLU A 53 5.35 14.69 7.43
N PHE A 54 4.72 14.20 8.52
CA PHE A 54 3.28 13.91 8.51
C PHE A 54 2.39 15.15 8.32
N MET A 55 2.86 16.35 8.69
CA MET A 55 2.13 17.60 8.46
C MET A 55 2.10 18.04 6.99
N ARG A 56 2.87 17.37 6.16
CA ARG A 56 2.86 17.58 4.70
C ARG A 56 1.79 16.77 3.99
N TYR A 57 1.12 15.89 4.72
CA TYR A 57 0.01 15.11 4.18
C TYR A 57 -1.29 15.90 4.26
N ALA A 58 -2.03 15.92 3.16
CA ALA A 58 -3.35 16.52 3.11
C ALA A 58 -4.38 15.66 3.87
N LEU A 59 -4.16 14.34 3.89
CA LEU A 59 -5.05 13.39 4.53
C LEU A 59 -4.27 12.23 5.12
N ILE A 60 -4.52 11.93 6.39
CA ILE A 60 -3.97 10.77 7.09
C ILE A 60 -5.13 10.02 7.73
N ALA A 61 -5.28 8.75 7.37
CA ALA A 61 -6.24 7.83 7.98
C ALA A 61 -5.50 6.64 8.59
N ASP A 62 -5.83 6.32 9.82
CA ASP A 62 -5.23 5.17 10.52
C ASP A 62 -5.59 3.84 9.83
N ARG A 63 -6.80 3.72 9.30
CA ARG A 63 -7.28 2.49 8.67
C ARG A 63 -7.56 2.66 7.18
N GLN A 64 -8.62 3.38 6.84
CA GLN A 64 -9.16 3.45 5.49
C GLN A 64 -9.46 4.88 5.06
N ILE A 65 -9.25 5.15 3.79
CA ILE A 65 -9.82 6.30 3.09
C ILE A 65 -10.88 5.76 2.14
N ASN A 66 -12.11 6.23 2.29
CA ASN A 66 -13.22 5.81 1.46
C ASN A 66 -13.80 7.01 0.69
N ILE A 67 -13.78 6.91 -0.63
CA ILE A 67 -14.36 7.88 -1.56
C ILE A 67 -15.70 7.35 -2.02
N GLY A 68 -16.76 7.74 -1.30
CA GLY A 68 -18.14 7.32 -1.58
C GLY A 68 -19.00 8.39 -2.29
N ALA A 69 -18.42 9.55 -2.60
CA ALA A 69 -19.13 10.65 -3.26
C ALA A 69 -18.57 10.91 -4.66
N GLN A 70 -19.30 11.70 -5.43
CA GLN A 70 -18.89 12.15 -6.77
C GLN A 70 -17.96 13.36 -6.68
N ASN A 71 -17.00 13.45 -7.60
CA ASN A 71 -16.13 14.61 -7.80
C ASN A 71 -15.30 14.99 -6.56
N VAL A 72 -14.85 13.99 -5.80
CA VAL A 72 -13.97 14.20 -4.65
C VAL A 72 -12.56 14.50 -5.15
N THR A 73 -11.95 15.58 -4.68
CA THR A 73 -10.54 15.88 -4.96
C THR A 73 -9.78 16.03 -3.66
N VAL A 74 -8.69 15.28 -3.53
CA VAL A 74 -7.70 15.44 -2.47
C VAL A 74 -6.42 15.98 -3.11
N ASP A 75 -6.11 17.25 -2.81
CA ASP A 75 -4.91 17.91 -3.32
C ASP A 75 -3.83 17.90 -2.25
N GLY A 76 -2.89 16.98 -2.39
CA GLY A 76 -1.78 16.76 -1.47
C GLY A 76 -1.52 15.29 -1.17
N SER A 77 -0.43 15.05 -0.46
CA SER A 77 -0.01 13.68 -0.09
C SER A 77 -1.01 13.01 0.84
N VAL A 78 -1.14 11.70 0.72
CA VAL A 78 -2.14 10.89 1.41
C VAL A 78 -1.50 9.67 2.05
N TYR A 79 -1.91 9.36 3.29
CA TYR A 79 -1.62 8.10 3.96
C TYR A 79 -2.90 7.40 4.38
N ALA A 80 -3.01 6.11 4.06
CA ALA A 80 -4.05 5.22 4.57
C ALA A 80 -3.42 3.99 5.25
N GLY A 81 -4.06 3.49 6.29
CA GLY A 81 -3.66 2.30 7.00
C GLY A 81 -3.95 0.99 6.25
N ALA A 82 -4.04 -0.10 6.98
CA ALA A 82 -4.13 -1.45 6.41
C ALA A 82 -5.42 -1.75 5.65
N ASP A 83 -6.48 -0.97 5.88
CA ASP A 83 -7.76 -1.16 5.17
C ASP A 83 -7.80 -0.39 3.83
N GLY A 84 -6.74 0.32 3.46
CA GLY A 84 -6.50 0.82 2.12
C GLY A 84 -7.23 2.10 1.70
N ILE A 85 -7.21 2.34 0.40
CA ILE A 85 -7.91 3.45 -0.27
C ILE A 85 -8.97 2.85 -1.19
N TYR A 86 -10.21 3.23 -0.98
CA TYR A 86 -11.35 2.70 -1.70
C TYR A 86 -12.13 3.80 -2.42
N ALA A 87 -12.51 3.55 -3.67
CA ALA A 87 -13.64 4.21 -4.28
C ALA A 87 -14.84 3.27 -4.20
N SER A 88 -15.78 3.56 -3.29
CA SER A 88 -16.98 2.77 -3.11
C SER A 88 -17.90 2.85 -4.31
N THR A 89 -18.84 1.94 -4.42
CA THR A 89 -19.81 1.84 -5.53
C THR A 89 -20.35 3.22 -5.95
N GLY A 90 -20.09 3.57 -7.20
CA GLY A 90 -20.46 4.86 -7.78
C GLY A 90 -19.65 6.06 -7.32
N GLY A 91 -18.63 5.86 -6.47
CA GLY A 91 -17.72 6.93 -6.06
C GLY A 91 -16.81 7.37 -7.20
N ASN A 92 -16.49 8.66 -7.24
CA ASN A 92 -15.55 9.22 -8.21
C ASN A 92 -14.59 10.16 -7.49
N GLY A 93 -13.30 9.93 -7.65
CA GLY A 93 -12.31 10.73 -6.95
C GLY A 93 -10.96 10.87 -7.64
N THR A 94 -10.26 11.93 -7.26
CA THR A 94 -8.89 12.20 -7.69
C THR A 94 -8.03 12.53 -6.48
N ILE A 95 -6.90 11.85 -6.34
CA ILE A 95 -5.89 12.11 -5.32
C ILE A 95 -4.65 12.63 -6.03
N LYS A 96 -4.27 13.90 -5.78
CA LYS A 96 -3.12 14.56 -6.39
C LYS A 96 -2.08 14.87 -5.33
N GLY A 97 -1.12 14.01 -5.12
CA GLY A 97 -0.07 14.24 -4.12
C GLY A 97 1.26 13.64 -4.51
N LYS A 98 2.34 14.22 -4.03
CA LYS A 98 3.69 13.67 -4.27
C LYS A 98 3.86 12.27 -3.72
N THR A 99 3.18 11.97 -2.62
CA THR A 99 3.19 10.65 -1.98
C THR A 99 1.76 10.20 -1.74
N VAL A 100 1.41 9.07 -2.30
CA VAL A 100 0.18 8.34 -1.96
C VAL A 100 0.62 6.99 -1.41
N LEU A 101 0.44 6.81 -0.12
CA LEU A 101 0.89 5.61 0.56
C LEU A 101 -0.28 4.95 1.28
N THR A 102 -0.46 3.67 1.04
CA THR A 102 -1.34 2.83 1.85
C THR A 102 -0.62 1.55 2.26
N ARG A 103 -0.96 1.05 3.45
CA ARG A 103 -0.53 -0.27 3.91
C ARG A 103 -1.44 -1.40 3.43
N GLY A 104 -2.53 -1.05 2.79
CA GLY A 104 -3.49 -1.98 2.20
C GLY A 104 -3.63 -1.71 0.69
N ASP A 105 -4.77 -2.07 0.18
CA ASP A 105 -5.07 -2.00 -1.25
C ASP A 105 -5.52 -0.62 -1.71
N ILE A 106 -5.36 -0.36 -3.00
CA ILE A 106 -6.10 0.67 -3.73
C ILE A 106 -7.18 -0.03 -4.55
N VAL A 107 -8.44 0.23 -4.25
CA VAL A 107 -9.57 -0.54 -4.80
C VAL A 107 -10.64 0.39 -5.38
N THR A 108 -11.18 -0.01 -6.52
CA THR A 108 -12.42 0.56 -7.05
C THR A 108 -13.52 -0.49 -7.09
N GLU A 109 -14.68 -0.14 -6.56
CA GLU A 109 -15.88 -0.97 -6.61
C GLU A 109 -16.71 -0.68 -7.86
N SER A 110 -17.77 -1.46 -8.07
CA SER A 110 -18.63 -1.38 -9.24
C SER A 110 -19.14 0.05 -9.52
N GLY A 111 -18.94 0.50 -10.75
CA GLY A 111 -19.36 1.83 -11.21
C GLY A 111 -18.58 3.00 -10.63
N SER A 112 -17.44 2.73 -9.98
CA SER A 112 -16.58 3.78 -9.44
C SER A 112 -15.40 4.09 -10.34
N ASP A 113 -14.84 5.29 -10.15
CA ASP A 113 -13.66 5.79 -10.87
C ASP A 113 -12.68 6.45 -9.88
N LEU A 114 -11.42 6.08 -9.95
CA LEU A 114 -10.39 6.63 -9.09
C LEU A 114 -9.14 7.00 -9.88
N THR A 115 -8.77 8.27 -9.82
CA THR A 115 -7.48 8.74 -10.32
C THR A 115 -6.52 8.94 -9.15
N VAL A 116 -5.33 8.35 -9.24
CA VAL A 116 -4.29 8.44 -8.20
C VAL A 116 -2.99 8.92 -8.82
N GLY A 117 -2.50 10.01 -8.28
CA GLY A 117 -1.24 10.64 -8.69
C GLY A 117 -1.41 11.73 -9.74
N ASP A 118 -0.31 12.45 -9.99
CA ASP A 118 -0.21 13.60 -10.88
C ASP A 118 0.99 13.53 -11.84
N GLY A 119 1.56 12.34 -12.02
CA GLY A 119 2.75 12.11 -12.86
C GLY A 119 4.07 12.25 -12.11
N SER A 120 4.13 13.06 -11.06
CA SER A 120 5.30 13.17 -10.17
C SER A 120 5.18 12.34 -8.89
N SER A 121 4.05 11.67 -8.72
CA SER A 121 3.70 10.93 -7.51
C SER A 121 4.53 9.67 -7.33
N SER A 122 4.82 9.34 -6.07
CA SER A 122 5.23 8.01 -5.64
C SER A 122 4.05 7.35 -4.94
N ILE A 123 3.60 6.22 -5.48
CA ILE A 123 2.39 5.52 -5.05
C ILE A 123 2.79 4.16 -4.50
N TRP A 124 2.41 3.88 -3.25
CA TRP A 124 2.74 2.65 -2.53
C TRP A 124 1.45 1.96 -2.10
N ALA A 125 1.28 0.69 -2.45
CA ALA A 125 0.12 -0.10 -2.09
C ALA A 125 0.51 -1.57 -1.89
N GLU A 126 -0.33 -2.32 -1.18
CA GLU A 126 -0.24 -3.77 -1.15
C GLU A 126 -0.69 -4.33 -2.49
N ASN A 127 -1.94 -4.06 -2.87
CA ASN A 127 -2.48 -4.38 -4.18
C ASN A 127 -3.11 -3.15 -4.84
N ILE A 128 -3.21 -3.19 -6.16
CA ILE A 128 -4.07 -2.31 -6.95
C ILE A 128 -5.12 -3.20 -7.62
N ARG A 129 -6.41 -2.98 -7.34
CA ARG A 129 -7.42 -3.87 -7.89
C ARG A 129 -8.74 -3.20 -8.20
N THR A 130 -9.39 -3.70 -9.25
CA THR A 130 -10.79 -3.43 -9.52
C THR A 130 -11.64 -4.54 -8.92
N SER A 131 -12.73 -4.17 -8.24
CA SER A 131 -13.63 -5.16 -7.65
C SER A 131 -14.63 -5.68 -8.69
N SER A 132 -14.94 -6.96 -8.60
CA SER A 132 -15.98 -7.60 -9.40
C SER A 132 -17.39 -7.44 -8.83
N ALA A 133 -17.52 -6.88 -7.65
CA ALA A 133 -18.76 -6.87 -6.92
C ALA A 133 -19.78 -5.89 -7.51
N GLY A 134 -20.86 -6.41 -8.04
CA GLY A 134 -22.09 -5.66 -8.25
C GLY A 134 -22.53 -5.51 -9.70
N THR A 135 -23.77 -5.10 -9.82
CA THR A 135 -24.50 -4.90 -11.08
C THR A 135 -24.35 -3.49 -11.67
N ASN A 136 -23.65 -2.59 -10.98
CA ASN A 136 -23.67 -1.16 -11.27
C ASN A 136 -22.64 -0.68 -12.29
N GLY A 137 -22.06 -1.61 -13.02
CA GLY A 137 -21.18 -1.25 -14.13
C GLY A 137 -19.68 -1.48 -13.87
N ALA A 138 -18.90 -1.16 -14.86
CA ALA A 138 -17.45 -1.24 -14.82
C ALA A 138 -16.85 -0.24 -13.84
N SER A 139 -15.74 -0.59 -13.24
CA SER A 139 -14.92 0.32 -12.42
C SER A 139 -13.64 0.68 -13.15
N SER A 140 -13.07 1.83 -12.83
CA SER A 140 -11.81 2.27 -13.40
C SER A 140 -10.83 2.79 -12.37
N ILE A 141 -9.54 2.50 -12.61
CA ILE A 141 -8.42 3.07 -11.86
C ILE A 141 -7.45 3.71 -12.85
N HIS A 142 -7.11 4.96 -12.60
CA HIS A 142 -6.09 5.70 -13.35
C HIS A 142 -4.92 6.01 -12.42
N MET A 143 -3.79 5.32 -12.63
CA MET A 143 -2.58 5.50 -11.85
C MET A 143 -1.58 6.36 -12.62
N ASN A 144 -1.10 7.43 -12.00
CA ASN A 144 -0.20 8.37 -12.67
C ASN A 144 1.00 8.71 -11.79
N GLY A 145 2.13 8.06 -12.03
CA GLY A 145 3.36 8.23 -11.26
C GLY A 145 4.20 6.97 -11.18
N ASN A 146 5.08 6.90 -10.19
CA ASN A 146 5.85 5.69 -9.88
C ASN A 146 5.07 4.84 -8.89
N MET A 147 4.70 3.64 -9.31
CA MET A 147 3.89 2.71 -8.55
C MET A 147 4.75 1.59 -7.97
N TYR A 148 4.69 1.41 -6.66
CA TYR A 148 5.38 0.35 -5.92
C TYR A 148 4.32 -0.53 -5.25
N VAL A 149 4.10 -1.71 -5.84
CA VAL A 149 3.04 -2.63 -5.43
C VAL A 149 3.66 -3.86 -4.79
N ALA A 150 3.32 -4.10 -3.53
CA ALA A 150 3.95 -5.16 -2.76
C ALA A 150 3.53 -6.54 -3.25
N ASP A 151 2.34 -6.67 -3.82
CA ASP A 151 1.79 -7.93 -4.27
C ASP A 151 1.22 -7.82 -5.70
N ASP A 152 -0.07 -7.62 -5.89
CA ASP A 152 -0.73 -7.78 -7.18
C ASP A 152 -1.30 -6.47 -7.78
N LEU A 153 -1.24 -6.41 -9.12
CA LEU A 153 -2.21 -5.67 -9.91
C LEU A 153 -3.30 -6.64 -10.36
N GLU A 154 -4.52 -6.46 -9.89
CA GLU A 154 -5.65 -7.32 -10.20
C GLU A 154 -6.77 -6.57 -10.94
N LEU A 155 -7.08 -6.97 -12.15
CA LEU A 155 -8.25 -6.55 -12.89
C LEU A 155 -9.33 -7.63 -12.79
N ALA A 156 -10.18 -7.50 -11.78
CA ALA A 156 -11.37 -8.30 -11.63
C ALA A 156 -12.60 -7.49 -12.06
N GLY A 157 -13.62 -8.16 -12.47
CA GLY A 157 -14.86 -7.48 -12.84
C GLY A 157 -15.00 -7.21 -14.33
N ARG A 158 -16.23 -7.40 -14.79
CA ARG A 158 -16.56 -7.28 -16.19
C ARG A 158 -16.46 -5.83 -16.66
N GLY A 159 -15.68 -5.63 -17.70
CA GLY A 159 -15.51 -4.33 -18.36
C GLY A 159 -14.69 -3.32 -17.55
N SER A 160 -14.11 -3.73 -16.43
CA SER A 160 -13.27 -2.84 -15.62
C SER A 160 -11.98 -2.47 -16.33
N SER A 161 -11.44 -1.30 -15.99
CA SER A 161 -10.24 -0.80 -16.62
C SER A 161 -9.21 -0.31 -15.60
N VAL A 162 -7.94 -0.52 -15.93
CA VAL A 162 -6.82 0.10 -15.23
C VAL A 162 -5.92 0.78 -16.26
N THR A 163 -5.61 2.02 -16.01
CA THR A 163 -4.60 2.77 -16.77
C THR A 163 -3.38 2.99 -15.87
N LEU A 164 -2.22 2.55 -16.32
CA LEU A 164 -0.94 2.81 -15.68
C LEU A 164 -0.16 3.82 -16.52
N GLN A 165 0.14 4.96 -15.94
CA GLN A 165 1.00 5.98 -16.56
C GLN A 165 2.16 6.30 -15.63
N GLY A 166 3.40 6.04 -16.09
CA GLY A 166 4.62 6.15 -15.29
C GLY A 166 5.30 4.78 -15.11
N ASN A 167 6.05 4.57 -14.05
CA ASN A 167 6.77 3.33 -13.81
C ASN A 167 6.01 2.41 -12.84
N TYR A 168 6.02 1.12 -13.12
CA TYR A 168 5.37 0.12 -12.28
C TYR A 168 6.36 -0.92 -11.77
N TYR A 169 6.38 -1.12 -10.47
CA TYR A 169 7.20 -2.09 -9.77
C TYR A 169 6.31 -3.01 -8.94
N GLY A 170 6.03 -4.20 -9.45
CA GLY A 170 5.26 -5.25 -8.78
C GLY A 170 6.19 -6.29 -8.17
N TYR A 171 6.20 -6.40 -6.84
CA TYR A 171 7.18 -7.20 -6.10
C TYR A 171 6.73 -8.61 -5.77
N ASN A 172 5.44 -8.87 -5.65
CA ASN A 172 4.87 -10.16 -5.26
C ASN A 172 5.50 -10.69 -3.96
N PHE A 173 5.37 -9.93 -2.87
CA PHE A 173 5.89 -10.31 -1.56
C PHE A 173 4.97 -11.26 -0.79
N GLN A 174 3.91 -11.76 -1.39
CA GLN A 174 3.02 -12.71 -0.73
C GLN A 174 3.77 -13.93 -0.21
N LYS A 175 3.71 -14.11 1.09
CA LYS A 175 4.38 -15.20 1.77
C LYS A 175 3.37 -16.31 2.04
N ASN A 176 3.62 -17.51 1.49
CA ASN A 176 3.06 -18.78 1.93
C ASN A 176 1.60 -19.11 1.58
N TYR A 177 0.90 -18.36 0.77
CA TYR A 177 -0.45 -18.76 0.37
C TYR A 177 -0.45 -20.06 -0.46
N GLY A 178 0.50 -20.21 -1.36
CA GLY A 178 0.60 -21.39 -2.22
C GLY A 178 0.83 -22.74 -1.51
N ALA A 179 1.28 -22.72 -0.27
CA ALA A 179 1.51 -23.93 0.51
C ALA A 179 0.25 -24.42 1.28
N GLN A 180 -0.71 -23.52 1.51
CA GLN A 180 -1.89 -23.80 2.33
C GLN A 180 -3.18 -23.95 1.53
N ASP A 181 -3.21 -23.50 0.27
CA ASP A 181 -4.39 -23.61 -0.56
C ASP A 181 -4.26 -24.77 -1.55
N PRO A 182 -5.10 -25.81 -1.41
CA PRO A 182 -5.12 -26.92 -2.32
C PRO A 182 -5.70 -26.57 -3.70
N ASP A 183 -6.38 -25.43 -3.82
CA ASP A 183 -6.95 -24.97 -5.07
C ASP A 183 -5.86 -24.36 -5.98
N SER A 184 -5.64 -24.97 -7.14
CA SER A 184 -4.63 -24.53 -8.09
C SER A 184 -4.93 -23.15 -8.70
N ALA A 185 -6.21 -22.77 -8.80
CA ALA A 185 -6.61 -21.45 -9.29
C ALA A 185 -6.21 -20.36 -8.28
N LYS A 186 -6.47 -20.59 -7.00
CA LYS A 186 -6.03 -19.68 -5.95
C LYS A 186 -4.51 -19.61 -5.81
N LYS A 187 -3.81 -20.73 -6.01
CA LYS A 187 -2.34 -20.71 -6.07
C LYS A 187 -1.80 -19.82 -7.19
N ALA A 188 -2.46 -19.78 -8.32
CA ALA A 188 -2.06 -18.90 -9.42
C ALA A 188 -2.32 -17.44 -9.07
N GLU A 189 -3.44 -17.14 -8.44
CA GLU A 189 -3.81 -15.83 -7.94
C GLU A 189 -2.78 -15.30 -6.93
N PHE A 190 -2.50 -16.05 -5.91
CA PHE A 190 -1.58 -15.62 -4.85
C PHE A 190 -0.10 -15.62 -5.23
N SER A 191 0.27 -16.11 -6.38
CA SER A 191 1.65 -16.12 -6.86
C SER A 191 1.89 -15.18 -8.05
N SER A 192 0.92 -14.35 -8.39
CA SER A 192 1.02 -13.40 -9.50
C SER A 192 1.45 -12.01 -9.01
N ALA A 193 2.15 -11.28 -9.86
CA ALA A 193 2.37 -9.86 -9.69
C ALA A 193 1.43 -9.04 -10.58
N MET A 194 0.73 -9.70 -11.47
CA MET A 194 -0.30 -9.09 -12.32
C MET A 194 -1.32 -10.16 -12.74
N MET A 195 -2.59 -9.87 -12.49
CA MET A 195 -3.70 -10.74 -12.85
C MET A 195 -4.79 -9.96 -13.59
N VAL A 196 -5.09 -10.35 -14.81
CA VAL A 196 -6.16 -9.80 -15.64
C VAL A 196 -7.17 -10.91 -15.91
N ASN A 197 -8.22 -10.99 -15.09
CA ASN A 197 -9.20 -12.08 -15.12
C ASN A 197 -10.65 -11.63 -15.35
N GLY A 198 -10.89 -10.34 -15.43
CA GLY A 198 -12.22 -9.80 -15.70
C GLY A 198 -12.61 -9.91 -17.17
N LYS A 199 -13.79 -10.46 -17.46
CA LYS A 199 -14.31 -10.51 -18.83
C LYS A 199 -14.44 -9.12 -19.43
N SER A 200 -13.83 -8.88 -20.60
CA SER A 200 -13.78 -7.59 -21.27
C SER A 200 -13.13 -6.48 -20.42
N SER A 201 -12.25 -6.84 -19.49
CA SER A 201 -11.45 -5.87 -18.76
C SER A 201 -10.34 -5.30 -19.66
N HIS A 202 -9.91 -4.10 -19.35
CA HIS A 202 -8.95 -3.35 -20.16
C HIS A 202 -7.81 -2.84 -19.31
N LEU A 203 -6.58 -3.24 -19.66
CA LEU A 203 -5.35 -2.73 -19.07
C LEU A 203 -4.64 -1.86 -20.11
N ASP A 204 -4.48 -0.59 -19.82
CA ASP A 204 -3.79 0.38 -20.64
C ASP A 204 -2.49 0.80 -19.95
N ILE A 205 -1.37 0.62 -20.63
CA ILE A 205 -0.04 0.94 -20.10
C ILE A 205 0.56 2.04 -20.96
N LYS A 206 0.76 3.22 -20.37
CA LYS A 206 1.23 4.43 -21.07
C LYS A 206 2.50 5.00 -20.47
N GLY A 207 3.47 5.30 -21.33
CA GLY A 207 4.65 6.08 -20.94
C GLY A 207 5.50 5.43 -19.84
N LEU A 208 5.47 4.10 -19.71
CA LEU A 208 6.33 3.39 -18.80
C LEU A 208 7.76 3.32 -19.35
N ASN A 209 8.73 3.77 -18.54
CA ASN A 209 10.13 3.45 -18.78
C ASN A 209 10.47 2.07 -18.19
N TYR A 210 9.81 1.69 -17.08
CA TYR A 210 10.02 0.43 -16.39
C TYR A 210 8.70 -0.22 -16.04
N LEU A 211 8.58 -1.50 -16.38
CA LEU A 211 7.57 -2.44 -15.92
C LEU A 211 8.29 -3.63 -15.31
N LEU A 212 8.41 -3.65 -14.00
CA LEU A 212 9.00 -4.76 -13.26
C LEU A 212 7.90 -5.60 -12.64
N LEU A 213 7.90 -6.90 -12.95
CA LEU A 213 6.99 -7.89 -12.37
C LEU A 213 7.83 -9.01 -11.78
N ALA A 214 7.93 -9.06 -10.45
CA ALA A 214 8.70 -10.09 -9.74
C ALA A 214 7.95 -11.42 -9.57
N GLY A 215 6.72 -11.50 -10.07
CA GLY A 215 5.87 -12.68 -10.04
C GLY A 215 5.35 -13.07 -11.42
N ARG A 216 4.37 -13.94 -11.42
CA ARG A 216 3.72 -14.39 -12.66
C ARG A 216 2.78 -13.32 -13.20
N THR A 217 2.64 -13.27 -14.49
CA THR A 217 1.55 -12.54 -15.15
C THR A 217 0.50 -13.54 -15.59
N PHE A 218 -0.72 -13.35 -15.11
CA PHE A 218 -1.85 -14.21 -15.41
C PHE A 218 -2.91 -13.41 -16.18
N ILE A 219 -3.21 -13.85 -17.41
CA ILE A 219 -4.24 -13.25 -18.23
C ILE A 219 -5.20 -14.36 -18.64
N SER A 220 -6.44 -14.28 -18.18
CA SER A 220 -7.50 -15.21 -18.55
C SER A 220 -8.55 -14.54 -19.44
N ARG A 221 -9.24 -15.35 -20.24
CA ARG A 221 -10.35 -14.90 -21.09
C ARG A 221 -11.69 -15.25 -20.46
#